data_8efc388266b9b1d7627f3377b59ad120
#
_entry.id   8efc388266b9b1d7627f3377b59ad120
#
_cell.length_a   1.000
_cell.length_b   1.000
_cell.length_c   1.000
_cell.angle_alpha   90.00
_cell.angle_beta   90.00
_cell.angle_gamma   90.00
#
_symmetry.space_group_name_H-M   'P 1'
#
loop_
_entity.id
_entity.type
_entity.pdbx_description
1 polymer ?
#
loop_
_entity_poly.entity_id
_entity_poly.type
_entity_poly.pdbx_seq_one_letter_code
_entity_poly.pdbx_strand_id
1 'polypeptide(L)'
;KRAARTLAPFLFWSLLYWVRPFVLKQATAPMSAKGLFLAIFNNEANYVFWFFYCIFAVYMCLPLFSLAADKKNIKTIEYVCVLGFVFNSVLPLVNRFVIPVYGGLTPVIVTGYVVFVFMGWLIKNKDYTKKARILIYMSGIFGAALMFFGTYIVSKKGGETDTLFMDYTSIACLPMSAAVFTAAKYIKWERLFRIIPEKFIRA
;
A
#
# COMPACT_ATOMS: atom_id res chain seq x y z
N LYS A 1 -16.94 12.72 -1.96
CA LYS A 1 -16.07 13.42 -2.95
C LYS A 1 -14.77 12.64 -3.25
N ARG A 2 -14.04 12.09 -2.26
CA ARG A 2 -12.77 11.35 -2.49
C ARG A 2 -13.02 10.02 -3.22
N ALA A 3 -13.98 9.22 -2.76
CA ALA A 3 -14.34 7.96 -3.41
C ALA A 3 -14.75 8.15 -4.88
N ALA A 4 -15.53 9.20 -5.19
CA ALA A 4 -15.93 9.49 -6.56
C ALA A 4 -14.74 9.83 -7.48
N ARG A 5 -13.72 10.55 -6.96
CA ARG A 5 -12.49 10.85 -7.71
C ARG A 5 -11.66 9.62 -8.04
N THR A 6 -11.75 8.57 -7.22
CA THR A 6 -11.05 7.30 -7.44
C THR A 6 -11.88 6.36 -8.31
N LEU A 7 -13.21 6.39 -8.14
CA LEU A 7 -14.14 5.54 -8.88
C LEU A 7 -14.18 5.89 -10.38
N ALA A 8 -14.18 7.16 -10.73
CA ALA A 8 -14.27 7.59 -12.13
C ALA A 8 -13.09 7.06 -12.98
N PRO A 9 -11.80 7.27 -12.64
CA PRO A 9 -10.71 6.70 -13.40
C PRO A 9 -10.70 5.18 -13.36
N PHE A 10 -11.08 4.54 -12.24
CA PHE A 10 -11.20 3.09 -12.16
C PHE A 10 -12.20 2.54 -13.19
N LEU A 11 -13.42 3.08 -13.26
CA LEU A 11 -14.44 2.64 -14.21
C LEU A 11 -14.01 2.91 -15.66
N PHE A 12 -13.41 4.07 -15.92
CA PHE A 12 -12.91 4.42 -17.25
C PHE A 12 -11.84 3.42 -17.73
N TRP A 13 -10.83 3.15 -16.93
CA TRP A 13 -9.79 2.20 -17.29
C TRP A 13 -10.31 0.76 -17.34
N SER A 14 -11.19 0.36 -16.44
CA SER A 14 -11.82 -0.98 -16.48
C SER A 14 -12.58 -1.19 -17.78
N LEU A 15 -13.33 -0.17 -18.24
CA LEU A 15 -14.02 -0.24 -19.52
C LEU A 15 -13.04 -0.37 -20.69
N LEU A 16 -11.98 0.44 -20.71
CA LEU A 16 -10.96 0.38 -21.78
C LEU A 16 -10.28 -0.99 -21.85
N TYR A 17 -9.84 -1.53 -20.72
CA TYR A 17 -9.18 -2.83 -20.68
C TYR A 17 -10.15 -3.97 -21.01
N TRP A 18 -11.42 -3.86 -20.61
CA TRP A 18 -12.43 -4.84 -20.96
C TRP A 18 -12.79 -4.83 -22.46
N VAL A 19 -12.83 -3.65 -23.09
CA VAL A 19 -13.11 -3.51 -24.54
C VAL A 19 -11.92 -3.94 -25.41
N ARG A 20 -10.70 -3.80 -24.92
CA ARG A 20 -9.47 -4.09 -25.68
C ARG A 20 -9.45 -5.46 -26.36
N PRO A 21 -9.79 -6.61 -25.73
CA PRO A 21 -9.81 -7.91 -26.39
C PRO A 21 -10.79 -7.99 -27.55
N PHE A 22 -11.91 -7.27 -27.49
CA PHE A 22 -12.90 -7.23 -28.59
C PHE A 22 -12.34 -6.46 -29.79
N VAL A 23 -11.70 -5.32 -29.55
CA VAL A 23 -11.07 -4.52 -30.61
C VAL A 23 -9.93 -5.31 -31.29
N LEU A 24 -9.14 -6.04 -30.51
CA LEU A 24 -8.04 -6.85 -31.00
C LEU A 24 -8.48 -8.22 -31.56
N LYS A 25 -9.80 -8.50 -31.60
CA LYS A 25 -10.37 -9.80 -32.05
C LYS A 25 -9.82 -11.00 -31.26
N GLN A 26 -9.48 -10.80 -29.99
CA GLN A 26 -8.97 -11.83 -29.08
C GLN A 26 -10.03 -12.28 -28.05
N ALA A 27 -11.22 -11.70 -28.10
CA ALA A 27 -12.30 -12.05 -27.18
C ALA A 27 -12.90 -13.41 -27.55
N THR A 28 -13.08 -14.26 -26.54
CA THR A 28 -13.70 -15.60 -26.69
C THR A 28 -15.20 -15.59 -26.46
N ALA A 29 -15.74 -14.53 -25.86
CA ALA A 29 -17.15 -14.36 -25.54
C ALA A 29 -17.74 -13.08 -26.16
N PRO A 30 -19.06 -13.02 -26.44
CA PRO A 30 -19.68 -11.83 -26.99
C PRO A 30 -19.67 -10.66 -26.00
N MET A 31 -19.59 -9.44 -26.54
CA MET A 31 -19.64 -8.22 -25.75
C MET A 31 -21.03 -8.08 -25.11
N SER A 32 -21.08 -7.94 -23.77
CA SER A 32 -22.33 -7.81 -23.06
C SER A 32 -22.19 -6.94 -21.80
N ALA A 33 -23.25 -6.21 -21.43
CA ALA A 33 -23.25 -5.41 -20.20
C ALA A 33 -23.04 -6.28 -18.94
N LYS A 34 -23.59 -7.49 -18.93
CA LYS A 34 -23.38 -8.46 -17.84
C LYS A 34 -21.90 -8.86 -17.76
N GLY A 35 -21.25 -9.09 -18.90
CA GLY A 35 -19.82 -9.42 -18.96
C GLY A 35 -18.94 -8.30 -18.40
N LEU A 36 -19.23 -7.05 -18.74
CA LEU A 36 -18.54 -5.89 -18.17
C LEU A 36 -18.71 -5.81 -16.65
N PHE A 37 -19.95 -5.98 -16.16
CA PHE A 37 -20.24 -5.96 -14.73
C PHE A 37 -19.46 -7.04 -13.99
N LEU A 38 -19.48 -8.28 -14.47
CA LEU A 38 -18.71 -9.38 -13.88
C LEU A 38 -17.21 -9.14 -13.93
N ALA A 39 -16.68 -8.66 -15.06
CA ALA A 39 -15.25 -8.33 -15.19
C ALA A 39 -14.79 -7.26 -14.20
N ILE A 40 -15.64 -6.26 -13.93
CA ILE A 40 -15.37 -5.27 -12.90
C ILE A 40 -15.45 -5.90 -11.51
N PHE A 41 -16.50 -6.65 -11.15
CA PHE A 41 -16.67 -7.21 -9.81
C PHE A 41 -15.61 -8.25 -9.46
N ASN A 42 -15.17 -9.05 -10.42
CA ASN A 42 -14.18 -10.13 -10.20
C ASN A 42 -12.74 -9.70 -10.46
N ASN A 43 -12.48 -8.41 -10.73
CA ASN A 43 -11.15 -7.92 -11.11
C ASN A 43 -10.54 -8.62 -12.35
N GLU A 44 -11.39 -8.97 -13.31
CA GLU A 44 -10.98 -9.68 -14.55
C GLU A 44 -10.63 -8.71 -15.68
N ALA A 45 -11.02 -7.44 -15.60
CA ALA A 45 -10.70 -6.43 -16.61
C ALA A 45 -9.18 -6.20 -16.73
N ASN A 46 -8.48 -6.12 -15.60
CA ASN A 46 -7.02 -6.13 -15.52
C ASN A 46 -6.59 -6.49 -14.09
N TYR A 47 -5.68 -7.46 -13.96
CA TYR A 47 -5.19 -7.92 -12.66
C TYR A 47 -4.58 -6.81 -11.80
N VAL A 48 -3.99 -5.78 -12.39
CA VAL A 48 -3.39 -4.64 -11.67
C VAL A 48 -4.42 -3.82 -10.90
N PHE A 49 -5.70 -3.92 -11.25
CA PHE A 49 -6.76 -3.12 -10.60
C PHE A 49 -7.13 -3.58 -9.18
N TRP A 50 -6.60 -4.70 -8.70
CA TRP A 50 -6.75 -5.14 -7.32
C TRP A 50 -6.50 -3.99 -6.30
N PHE A 51 -5.59 -3.07 -6.60
CA PHE A 51 -5.28 -1.92 -5.77
C PHE A 51 -6.49 -0.99 -5.55
N PHE A 52 -7.32 -0.77 -6.56
CA PHE A 52 -8.54 0.03 -6.42
C PHE A 52 -9.53 -0.62 -5.46
N TYR A 53 -9.67 -1.95 -5.50
CA TYR A 53 -10.55 -2.68 -4.57
C TYR A 53 -10.06 -2.54 -3.13
N CYS A 54 -8.76 -2.62 -2.90
CA CYS A 54 -8.17 -2.36 -1.59
C CYS A 54 -8.44 -0.94 -1.10
N ILE A 55 -8.31 0.08 -1.98
CA ILE A 55 -8.63 1.46 -1.63
C ILE A 55 -10.10 1.62 -1.31
N PHE A 56 -11.01 1.00 -2.07
CA PHE A 56 -12.44 1.07 -1.79
C PHE A 56 -12.79 0.41 -0.46
N ALA A 57 -12.20 -0.75 -0.15
CA ALA A 57 -12.36 -1.41 1.14
C ALA A 57 -11.89 -0.50 2.29
N VAL A 58 -10.72 0.14 2.14
CA VAL A 58 -10.23 1.12 3.12
C VAL A 58 -11.20 2.31 3.25
N TYR A 59 -11.74 2.84 2.13
CA TYR A 59 -12.69 3.95 2.18
C TYR A 59 -13.98 3.60 2.91
N MET A 60 -14.49 2.38 2.77
CA MET A 60 -15.66 1.90 3.53
C MET A 60 -15.37 1.84 5.03
N CYS A 61 -14.15 1.51 5.43
CA CYS A 61 -13.74 1.45 6.83
C CYS A 61 -13.32 2.80 7.43
N LEU A 62 -13.11 3.85 6.63
CA LEU A 62 -12.65 5.16 7.11
C LEU A 62 -13.55 5.78 8.21
N PRO A 63 -14.90 5.69 8.16
CA PRO A 63 -15.72 6.20 9.25
C PRO A 63 -15.39 5.56 10.59
N LEU A 64 -15.14 4.25 10.61
CA LEU A 64 -14.75 3.50 11.82
C LEU A 64 -13.34 3.90 12.27
N PHE A 65 -12.39 3.99 11.35
CA PHE A 65 -11.02 4.40 11.66
C PHE A 65 -10.96 5.83 12.18
N SER A 66 -11.84 6.72 11.69
CA SER A 66 -11.90 8.11 12.15
C SER A 66 -12.32 8.24 13.62
N LEU A 67 -13.11 7.32 14.15
CA LEU A 67 -13.49 7.29 15.57
C LEU A 67 -12.27 6.95 16.45
N ALA A 68 -11.39 6.06 15.99
CA ALA A 68 -10.15 5.72 16.69
C ALA A 68 -9.06 6.79 16.53
N ALA A 69 -9.11 7.58 15.46
CA ALA A 69 -8.10 8.54 15.04
C ALA A 69 -8.19 9.87 15.80
N ASP A 70 -8.11 9.83 17.14
CA ASP A 70 -8.03 10.99 18.03
C ASP A 70 -6.61 11.11 18.61
N LYS A 71 -6.15 12.36 18.84
CA LYS A 71 -4.87 12.63 19.50
C LYS A 71 -4.77 12.01 20.90
N LYS A 72 -5.90 11.81 21.57
CA LYS A 72 -5.97 11.11 22.85
C LYS A 72 -5.54 9.64 22.74
N ASN A 73 -5.74 9.04 21.56
CA ASN A 73 -5.49 7.63 21.28
C ASN A 73 -4.14 7.37 20.62
N ILE A 74 -3.20 8.33 20.60
CA ILE A 74 -1.89 8.18 19.93
C ILE A 74 -1.18 6.89 20.35
N LYS A 75 -1.15 6.56 21.64
CA LYS A 75 -0.51 5.33 22.14
C LYS A 75 -1.18 4.06 21.62
N THR A 76 -2.52 4.06 21.53
CA THR A 76 -3.28 2.93 20.97
C THR A 76 -2.99 2.77 19.49
N ILE A 77 -2.89 3.87 18.74
CA ILE A 77 -2.55 3.84 17.32
C ILE A 77 -1.10 3.38 17.09
N GLU A 78 -0.16 3.82 17.94
CA GLU A 78 1.22 3.32 17.94
C GLU A 78 1.24 1.80 18.18
N TYR A 79 0.49 1.31 19.13
CA TYR A 79 0.36 -0.13 19.41
C TYR A 79 -0.19 -0.89 18.20
N VAL A 80 -1.25 -0.40 17.55
CA VAL A 80 -1.78 -1.00 16.31
C VAL A 80 -0.76 -1.00 15.19
N CYS A 81 0.03 0.08 15.03
CA CYS A 81 1.10 0.11 14.03
C CYS A 81 2.22 -0.91 14.34
N VAL A 82 2.59 -1.07 15.62
CA VAL A 82 3.57 -2.08 16.04
C VAL A 82 3.05 -3.49 15.79
N LEU A 83 1.81 -3.78 16.18
CA LEU A 83 1.17 -5.06 15.87
C LEU A 83 1.14 -5.31 14.37
N GLY A 84 0.74 -4.31 13.57
CA GLY A 84 0.72 -4.41 12.12
C GLY A 84 2.11 -4.74 11.55
N PHE A 85 3.15 -4.10 12.07
CA PHE A 85 4.53 -4.41 11.67
C PHE A 85 4.93 -5.84 12.06
N VAL A 86 4.65 -6.27 13.30
CA VAL A 86 4.99 -7.62 13.76
C VAL A 86 4.27 -8.68 12.93
N PHE A 87 2.96 -8.58 12.78
CA PHE A 87 2.17 -9.63 12.14
C PHE A 87 2.23 -9.62 10.61
N ASN A 88 2.31 -8.45 9.97
CA ASN A 88 2.37 -8.39 8.50
C ASN A 88 3.80 -8.43 7.96
N SER A 89 4.81 -8.00 8.74
CA SER A 89 6.18 -7.88 8.24
C SER A 89 7.13 -8.89 8.85
N VAL A 90 7.11 -9.07 10.18
CA VAL A 90 8.05 -9.98 10.87
C VAL A 90 7.56 -11.42 10.82
N LEU A 91 6.28 -11.66 11.08
CA LEU A 91 5.73 -13.02 11.14
C LEU A 91 5.93 -13.82 9.84
N PRO A 92 5.74 -13.24 8.62
CA PRO A 92 6.04 -13.97 7.38
C PRO A 92 7.50 -14.41 7.25
N LEU A 93 8.45 -13.64 7.79
CA LEU A 93 9.86 -14.04 7.81
C LEU A 93 10.10 -15.18 8.80
N VAL A 94 9.50 -15.11 9.98
CA VAL A 94 9.57 -16.20 10.98
C VAL A 94 8.97 -17.47 10.38
N ASN A 95 7.81 -17.36 9.74
CA ASN A 95 7.16 -18.49 9.08
C ASN A 95 8.00 -19.10 7.95
N ARG A 96 8.74 -18.26 7.21
CA ARG A 96 9.55 -18.70 6.07
C ARG A 96 10.89 -19.32 6.48
N PHE A 97 11.57 -18.74 7.50
CA PHE A 97 12.97 -19.05 7.80
C PHE A 97 13.22 -19.74 9.14
N VAL A 98 12.24 -19.71 10.06
CA VAL A 98 12.43 -20.22 11.42
C VAL A 98 11.50 -21.37 11.74
N ILE A 99 10.21 -21.13 11.86
CA ILE A 99 9.19 -22.12 12.21
C ILE A 99 7.88 -21.79 11.51
N PRO A 100 7.12 -22.79 11.05
CA PRO A 100 5.78 -22.56 10.52
C PRO A 100 4.85 -22.06 11.63
N VAL A 101 4.21 -20.93 11.39
CA VAL A 101 3.26 -20.29 12.32
C VAL A 101 1.88 -20.31 11.69
N TYR A 102 0.86 -20.68 12.46
CA TYR A 102 -0.52 -20.68 11.99
C TYR A 102 -1.02 -19.27 11.69
N GLY A 103 -1.42 -19.00 10.44
CA GLY A 103 -1.82 -17.69 9.96
C GLY A 103 -3.05 -17.07 10.67
N GLY A 104 -3.90 -17.91 11.29
CA GLY A 104 -5.04 -17.45 12.10
C GLY A 104 -4.66 -16.69 13.38
N LEU A 105 -3.38 -16.65 13.74
CA LEU A 105 -2.88 -15.84 14.86
C LEU A 105 -2.89 -14.33 14.54
N THR A 106 -2.97 -13.94 13.27
CA THR A 106 -2.93 -12.53 12.87
C THR A 106 -4.20 -11.79 13.32
N PRO A 107 -4.07 -10.73 14.14
CA PRO A 107 -5.22 -9.96 14.59
C PRO A 107 -5.93 -9.27 13.41
N VAL A 108 -7.26 -9.40 13.35
CA VAL A 108 -8.07 -8.87 12.24
C VAL A 108 -7.87 -7.36 12.02
N ILE A 109 -7.67 -6.59 13.10
CA ILE A 109 -7.51 -5.13 13.06
C ILE A 109 -6.25 -4.67 12.33
N VAL A 110 -5.25 -5.55 12.15
CA VAL A 110 -3.99 -5.21 11.48
C VAL A 110 -3.83 -5.88 10.12
N THR A 111 -4.84 -6.65 9.68
CA THR A 111 -4.80 -7.34 8.39
C THR A 111 -4.74 -6.37 7.22
N GLY A 112 -3.95 -6.70 6.21
CA GLY A 112 -3.87 -5.95 4.96
C GLY A 112 -3.32 -4.53 5.11
N TYR A 113 -3.94 -3.55 4.42
CA TYR A 113 -3.42 -2.19 4.29
C TYR A 113 -3.83 -1.22 5.40
N VAL A 114 -4.55 -1.69 6.41
CA VAL A 114 -5.00 -0.87 7.56
C VAL A 114 -3.84 -0.22 8.30
N VAL A 115 -2.71 -0.93 8.40
CA VAL A 115 -1.48 -0.41 9.03
C VAL A 115 -0.99 0.89 8.37
N PHE A 116 -1.12 1.03 7.05
CA PHE A 116 -0.72 2.26 6.34
C PHE A 116 -1.62 3.45 6.67
N VAL A 117 -2.91 3.21 6.91
CA VAL A 117 -3.86 4.26 7.31
C VAL A 117 -3.48 4.83 8.67
N PHE A 118 -3.26 3.96 9.65
CA PHE A 118 -2.87 4.39 11.01
C PHE A 118 -1.46 4.97 11.03
N MET A 119 -0.51 4.39 10.31
CA MET A 119 0.84 4.92 10.18
C MET A 119 0.83 6.32 9.53
N GLY A 120 0.08 6.52 8.46
CA GLY A 120 -0.05 7.83 7.81
C GLY A 120 -0.69 8.86 8.74
N TRP A 121 -1.72 8.48 9.49
CA TRP A 121 -2.34 9.34 10.49
C TRP A 121 -1.37 9.69 11.62
N LEU A 122 -0.62 8.70 12.12
CA LEU A 122 0.37 8.88 13.18
C LEU A 122 1.50 9.83 12.74
N ILE A 123 2.06 9.63 11.56
CA ILE A 123 3.10 10.48 11.01
C ILE A 123 2.61 11.92 10.85
N LYS A 124 1.35 12.11 10.42
CA LYS A 124 0.76 13.44 10.28
C LYS A 124 0.63 14.17 11.63
N ASN A 125 0.17 13.47 12.68
CA ASN A 125 -0.26 14.09 13.94
C ASN A 125 0.82 14.09 15.03
N LYS A 126 1.89 13.30 14.91
CA LYS A 126 3.00 13.26 15.86
C LYS A 126 4.23 13.96 15.27
N ASP A 127 4.81 14.88 16.02
CA ASP A 127 6.06 15.51 15.64
C ASP A 127 7.26 14.67 16.09
N TYR A 128 8.16 14.44 15.12
CA TYR A 128 9.34 13.62 15.35
C TYR A 128 10.59 14.50 15.55
N THR A 129 11.40 14.16 16.55
CA THR A 129 12.72 14.78 16.76
C THR A 129 13.64 14.53 15.55
N LYS A 130 14.69 15.35 15.40
CA LYS A 130 15.68 15.14 14.31
C LYS A 130 16.27 13.72 14.35
N LYS A 131 16.60 13.21 15.54
CA LYS A 131 17.12 11.83 15.70
C LYS A 131 16.12 10.77 15.25
N ALA A 132 14.86 10.90 15.64
CA ALA A 132 13.80 9.96 15.20
C ALA A 132 13.60 9.99 13.68
N ARG A 133 13.63 11.17 13.04
CA ARG A 133 13.53 11.28 11.58
C ARG A 133 14.69 10.61 10.86
N ILE A 134 15.92 10.83 11.34
CA ILE A 134 17.11 10.17 10.77
C ILE A 134 16.95 8.64 10.88
N LEU A 135 16.50 8.13 12.02
CA LEU A 135 16.27 6.69 12.21
C LEU A 135 15.22 6.15 11.21
N ILE A 136 14.11 6.88 11.02
CA ILE A 136 13.08 6.51 10.04
C ILE A 136 13.65 6.51 8.61
N TYR A 137 14.46 7.51 8.24
CA TYR A 137 15.08 7.53 6.90
C TYR A 137 16.08 6.39 6.71
N MET A 138 16.90 6.12 7.72
CA MET A 138 17.84 4.99 7.68
C MET A 138 17.13 3.64 7.59
N SER A 139 16.01 3.47 8.30
CA SER A 139 15.20 2.25 8.18
C SER A 139 14.59 2.11 6.78
N GLY A 140 14.20 3.22 6.14
CA GLY A 140 13.72 3.21 4.76
C GLY A 140 14.81 2.82 3.75
N ILE A 141 16.02 3.37 3.89
CA ILE A 141 17.17 3.01 3.05
C ILE A 141 17.53 1.53 3.25
N PHE A 142 17.56 1.08 4.51
CA PHE A 142 17.78 -0.33 4.82
C PHE A 142 16.69 -1.23 4.23
N GLY A 143 15.42 -0.81 4.28
CA GLY A 143 14.31 -1.49 3.62
C GLY A 143 14.51 -1.64 2.12
N ALA A 144 14.95 -0.56 1.43
CA ALA A 144 15.25 -0.60 0.00
C ALA A 144 16.39 -1.57 -0.32
N ALA A 145 17.45 -1.54 0.47
CA ALA A 145 18.57 -2.47 0.34
C ALA A 145 18.12 -3.92 0.57
N LEU A 146 17.30 -4.16 1.60
CA LEU A 146 16.75 -5.47 1.91
C LEU A 146 15.81 -5.98 0.81
N MET A 147 14.97 -5.11 0.24
CA MET A 147 14.12 -5.47 -0.90
C MET A 147 14.96 -5.95 -2.07
N PHE A 148 16.00 -5.22 -2.44
CA PHE A 148 16.84 -5.57 -3.58
C PHE A 148 17.71 -6.81 -3.30
N PHE A 149 18.54 -6.76 -2.26
CA PHE A 149 19.50 -7.84 -1.97
C PHE A 149 18.82 -9.07 -1.41
N GLY A 150 17.81 -8.91 -0.54
CA GLY A 150 17.05 -10.02 0.04
C GLY A 150 16.31 -10.80 -1.06
N THR A 151 15.59 -10.12 -1.94
CA THR A 151 14.93 -10.73 -3.09
C THR A 151 15.95 -11.45 -3.98
N TYR A 152 17.07 -10.82 -4.31
CA TYR A 152 18.11 -11.42 -5.14
C TYR A 152 18.68 -12.71 -4.54
N ILE A 153 19.04 -12.68 -3.24
CA ILE A 153 19.64 -13.83 -2.57
C ILE A 153 18.67 -15.01 -2.45
N VAL A 154 17.41 -14.72 -2.05
CA VAL A 154 16.39 -15.78 -1.87
C VAL A 154 15.98 -16.36 -3.23
N SER A 155 15.75 -15.52 -4.24
CA SER A 155 15.43 -15.99 -5.60
C SER A 155 16.55 -16.83 -6.20
N LYS A 156 17.81 -16.42 -6.03
CA LYS A 156 18.96 -17.20 -6.51
C LYS A 156 19.06 -18.58 -5.87
N LYS A 157 18.72 -18.70 -4.58
CA LYS A 157 18.72 -20.00 -3.88
C LYS A 157 17.55 -20.89 -4.27
N GLY A 158 16.37 -20.29 -4.54
CA GLY A 158 15.15 -21.02 -4.89
C GLY A 158 15.02 -21.36 -6.37
N GLY A 159 15.82 -20.77 -7.27
CA GLY A 159 15.74 -20.96 -8.72
C GLY A 159 14.59 -20.22 -9.40
N GLU A 160 13.69 -19.61 -8.61
CA GLU A 160 12.54 -18.83 -9.08
C GLU A 160 12.49 -17.47 -8.36
N THR A 161 11.78 -16.51 -8.93
CA THR A 161 11.62 -15.18 -8.31
C THR A 161 10.79 -15.28 -7.05
N ASP A 162 11.41 -15.05 -5.87
CA ASP A 162 10.72 -14.98 -4.60
C ASP A 162 10.31 -13.55 -4.29
N THR A 163 9.02 -13.33 -4.02
CA THR A 163 8.44 -12.01 -3.80
C THR A 163 8.28 -11.62 -2.33
N LEU A 164 8.82 -12.40 -1.39
CA LEU A 164 8.68 -12.20 0.05
C LEU A 164 9.02 -10.78 0.50
N PHE A 165 10.12 -10.21 0.00
CA PHE A 165 10.54 -8.84 0.33
C PHE A 165 9.88 -7.77 -0.53
N MET A 166 9.19 -8.16 -1.61
CA MET A 166 8.47 -7.25 -2.51
C MET A 166 7.00 -7.06 -2.11
N ASP A 167 6.50 -7.85 -1.17
CA ASP A 167 5.14 -7.68 -0.64
C ASP A 167 4.99 -6.28 -0.03
N TYR A 168 3.82 -5.66 -0.26
CA TYR A 168 3.55 -4.29 0.17
C TYR A 168 3.60 -4.10 1.69
N THR A 169 3.30 -5.14 2.47
CA THR A 169 3.36 -5.12 3.93
C THR A 169 4.65 -5.71 4.49
N SER A 170 5.62 -6.05 3.63
CA SER A 170 6.88 -6.66 4.01
C SER A 170 7.71 -5.78 4.95
N ILE A 171 8.66 -6.42 5.60
CA ILE A 171 9.67 -5.76 6.45
C ILE A 171 10.52 -4.75 5.65
N ALA A 172 10.57 -4.87 4.33
CA ALA A 172 11.24 -3.93 3.44
C ALA A 172 10.33 -2.74 3.09
N CYS A 173 9.10 -3.00 2.65
CA CYS A 173 8.21 -1.98 2.09
C CYS A 173 7.64 -1.04 3.16
N LEU A 174 7.30 -1.55 4.35
CA LEU A 174 6.65 -0.76 5.40
C LEU A 174 7.57 0.37 5.94
N PRO A 175 8.86 0.13 6.25
CA PRO A 175 9.80 1.20 6.62
C PRO A 175 10.08 2.18 5.48
N MET A 176 10.14 1.72 4.23
CA MET A 176 10.27 2.59 3.05
C MET A 176 9.10 3.57 2.96
N SER A 177 7.88 3.07 3.13
CA SER A 177 6.67 3.88 3.13
C SER A 177 6.67 4.90 4.28
N ALA A 178 7.06 4.50 5.49
CA ALA A 178 7.20 5.40 6.63
C ALA A 178 8.22 6.51 6.36
N ALA A 179 9.35 6.19 5.73
CA ALA A 179 10.38 7.15 5.37
C ALA A 179 9.87 8.17 4.34
N VAL A 180 9.17 7.71 3.29
CA VAL A 180 8.58 8.59 2.27
C VAL A 180 7.50 9.50 2.87
N PHE A 181 6.59 8.98 3.68
CA PHE A 181 5.57 9.80 4.36
C PHE A 181 6.18 10.83 5.30
N THR A 182 7.23 10.44 6.04
CA THR A 182 7.94 11.37 6.93
C THR A 182 8.68 12.43 6.12
N ALA A 183 9.33 12.07 5.03
CA ALA A 183 9.97 13.03 4.13
C ALA A 183 8.95 14.02 3.57
N ALA A 184 7.81 13.54 3.07
CA ALA A 184 6.73 14.38 2.55
C ALA A 184 6.20 15.38 3.61
N LYS A 185 6.09 14.97 4.88
CA LYS A 185 5.68 15.87 5.97
C LYS A 185 6.69 17.01 6.21
N TYR A 186 8.00 16.73 6.16
CA TYR A 186 9.04 17.69 6.55
C TYR A 186 9.70 18.42 5.37
N ILE A 187 9.37 18.07 4.13
CA ILE A 187 9.79 18.81 2.93
C ILE A 187 9.15 20.20 2.94
N LYS A 188 9.97 21.23 2.70
CA LYS A 188 9.49 22.60 2.48
C LYS A 188 8.97 22.75 1.06
N TRP A 189 7.72 22.36 0.83
CA TRP A 189 7.08 22.36 -0.48
C TRP A 189 7.14 23.71 -1.20
N GLU A 190 7.03 24.84 -0.43
CA GLU A 190 7.12 26.18 -0.99
C GLU A 190 8.46 26.44 -1.71
N ARG A 191 9.57 25.86 -1.23
CA ARG A 191 10.86 25.97 -1.92
C ARG A 191 10.91 25.11 -3.17
N LEU A 192 10.32 23.94 -3.12
CA LEU A 192 10.27 23.01 -4.25
C LEU A 192 9.40 23.59 -5.37
N PHE A 193 8.25 24.15 -5.05
CA PHE A 193 7.33 24.76 -6.03
C PHE A 193 7.86 26.05 -6.66
N ARG A 194 8.83 26.77 -6.05
CA ARG A 194 9.52 27.89 -6.69
C ARG A 194 10.42 27.46 -7.84
N ILE A 195 10.90 26.20 -7.84
CA ILE A 195 11.79 25.65 -8.86
C ILE A 195 10.97 25.08 -10.03
N ILE A 196 9.72 24.67 -9.77
CA ILE A 196 8.82 24.10 -10.77
C ILE A 196 7.99 25.23 -11.40
N PRO A 197 8.04 25.44 -12.74
CA PRO A 197 7.24 26.45 -13.41
C PRO A 197 5.73 26.26 -13.12
N GLU A 198 5.02 27.36 -12.85
CA GLU A 198 3.58 27.34 -12.52
C GLU A 198 2.71 26.57 -13.51
N LYS A 199 3.11 26.48 -14.77
CA LYS A 199 2.44 25.70 -15.82
C LYS A 199 2.28 24.23 -15.50
N PHE A 200 3.18 23.63 -14.68
CA PHE A 200 3.10 22.23 -14.27
C PHE A 200 2.30 22.00 -12.97
N ILE A 201 1.96 23.07 -12.24
CA ILE A 201 1.23 23.00 -10.97
C ILE A 201 -0.28 23.11 -11.21
N ARG A 202 -0.70 23.72 -12.32
CA ARG A 202 -2.12 23.99 -12.65
C ARG A 202 -2.75 22.96 -13.59
N ALA A 203 -2.02 21.93 -14.03
CA ALA A 203 -2.54 20.77 -14.79
C ALA A 203 -2.95 19.65 -13.83
#